data_e5e5306102da6614f7f1e91f97191c4a
#
_entry.id   e5e5306102da6614f7f1e91f97191c4a
#
_cell.length_a   1.000
_cell.length_b   1.000
_cell.length_c   1.000
_cell.angle_alpha   90.00
_cell.angle_beta   90.00
_cell.angle_gamma   90.00
#
_symmetry.space_group_name_H-M   'P 1'
#
loop_
_entity.id
_entity.type
_entity.pdbx_description
1 polymer ?
#
loop_
_entity_poly.entity_id
_entity_poly.type
_entity_poly.pdbx_seq_one_letter_code
_entity_poly.pdbx_strand_id
1 'polypeptide(L)'
;FIAQESTNGLTTLRVISPNGQNDYIKFDEPAYYATLGYNPDPNTNDIRFVYSSLITPYSTYEYNVTTKAKKILKQDIIPSGYDKSQYVTERIMVTARDGKKVPMTIAYKKDTFKKDGSAPGYIYGYGAYGYSNEDYFDSNILSLMDRGFVYANTHIRGGQEMGGSWYDEGKMMNKKNSFYDFIDCSKYLIQEGYVGKQKLFANGGSAGGLLMGAVSNMAPELYLGIIADVPFVDVITTMEDETIPLTTFE
;
A
#
# COMPACT_ATOMS: atom_id res chain seq x y z
N PHE A 1 1.07 -28.55 -0.27
CA PHE A 1 0.45 -27.43 0.46
C PHE A 1 0.89 -26.10 -0.13
N ILE A 2 0.04 -25.08 0.00
CA ILE A 2 0.39 -23.70 -0.33
C ILE A 2 0.24 -22.86 0.93
N ALA A 3 1.27 -22.11 1.26
CA ALA A 3 1.24 -21.14 2.35
C ALA A 3 1.27 -19.72 1.77
N GLN A 4 0.40 -18.86 2.29
CA GLN A 4 0.46 -17.42 2.06
C GLN A 4 1.16 -16.79 3.25
N GLU A 5 2.24 -16.09 2.99
CA GLU A 5 3.14 -15.52 4.00
C GLU A 5 3.40 -14.04 3.70
N SER A 6 3.82 -13.28 4.69
CA SER A 6 4.33 -11.92 4.48
C SER A 6 5.84 -11.87 4.71
N THR A 7 6.57 -11.27 3.79
CA THR A 7 8.01 -11.08 3.88
C THR A 7 8.35 -9.64 3.50
N ASN A 8 8.94 -8.89 4.41
CA ASN A 8 9.26 -7.47 4.21
C ASN A 8 8.06 -6.63 3.75
N GLY A 9 6.87 -6.95 4.27
CA GLY A 9 5.64 -6.24 3.93
C GLY A 9 5.07 -6.56 2.54
N LEU A 10 5.47 -7.67 1.93
CA LEU A 10 4.88 -8.19 0.70
C LEU A 10 4.38 -9.61 0.90
N THR A 11 3.23 -9.91 0.32
CA THR A 11 2.69 -11.27 0.31
C THR A 11 3.55 -12.17 -0.59
N THR A 12 3.91 -13.34 -0.07
CA THR A 12 4.55 -14.42 -0.82
C THR A 12 3.69 -15.68 -0.81
N LEU A 13 3.67 -16.40 -1.93
CA LEU A 13 2.97 -17.67 -2.04
C LEU A 13 4.00 -18.79 -2.12
N ARG A 14 4.10 -19.57 -1.05
CA ARG A 14 5.04 -20.69 -0.93
C ARG A 14 4.37 -22.02 -1.24
N VAL A 15 4.93 -22.75 -2.19
CA VAL A 15 4.55 -24.14 -2.51
C VAL A 15 5.41 -25.09 -1.69
N ILE A 16 4.78 -25.92 -0.87
CA ILE A 16 5.42 -26.91 -0.01
C ILE A 16 5.11 -28.30 -0.55
N SER A 17 6.12 -28.96 -1.11
CA SER A 17 6.01 -30.31 -1.65
C SER A 17 5.96 -31.38 -0.54
N PRO A 18 5.40 -32.58 -0.79
CA PRO A 18 5.36 -33.67 0.20
C PRO A 18 6.73 -34.12 0.74
N ASN A 19 7.78 -33.93 -0.02
CA ASN A 19 9.16 -34.24 0.38
C ASN A 19 9.81 -33.11 1.21
N GLY A 20 9.06 -32.06 1.61
CA GLY A 20 9.55 -30.91 2.36
C GLY A 20 10.26 -29.84 1.53
N GLN A 21 10.36 -30.01 0.23
CA GLN A 21 10.96 -29.01 -0.65
C GLN A 21 10.04 -27.79 -0.76
N ASN A 22 10.62 -26.60 -0.64
CA ASN A 22 9.90 -25.32 -0.74
C ASN A 22 10.24 -24.60 -2.03
N ASP A 23 9.24 -23.98 -2.62
CA ASP A 23 9.37 -23.11 -3.78
C ASP A 23 8.43 -21.91 -3.65
N TYR A 24 8.72 -20.80 -4.33
CA TYR A 24 7.93 -19.57 -4.25
C TYR A 24 7.43 -19.18 -5.63
N ILE A 25 6.16 -18.78 -5.71
CA ILE A 25 5.63 -18.15 -6.92
C ILE A 25 6.30 -16.78 -7.06
N LYS A 26 7.02 -16.59 -8.17
CA LYS A 26 7.73 -15.34 -8.44
C LYS A 26 6.80 -14.32 -9.08
N PHE A 27 6.90 -13.08 -8.63
CA PHE A 27 6.23 -11.91 -9.19
C PHE A 27 7.28 -10.94 -9.72
N ASP A 28 6.96 -10.27 -10.83
CA ASP A 28 7.94 -9.46 -11.58
C ASP A 28 7.98 -7.99 -11.10
N GLU A 29 6.92 -7.53 -10.42
CA GLU A 29 6.83 -6.17 -9.92
C GLU A 29 7.41 -6.04 -8.50
N PRO A 30 7.98 -4.88 -8.16
CA PRO A 30 8.61 -4.66 -6.85
C PRO A 30 7.62 -4.57 -5.69
N ALA A 31 6.35 -4.23 -5.99
CA ALA A 31 5.25 -4.14 -5.04
C ALA A 31 3.96 -4.61 -5.71
N TYR A 32 3.17 -5.36 -4.97
CA TYR A 32 1.97 -6.01 -5.48
C TYR A 32 1.09 -6.51 -4.33
N TYR A 33 -0.16 -6.77 -4.67
CA TYR A 33 -1.09 -7.57 -3.90
C TYR A 33 -1.19 -8.97 -4.52
N ALA A 34 -1.07 -10.01 -3.72
CA ALA A 34 -1.30 -11.38 -4.16
C ALA A 34 -2.01 -12.18 -3.07
N THR A 35 -3.01 -12.98 -3.45
CA THR A 35 -3.73 -13.85 -2.51
C THR A 35 -4.17 -15.13 -3.19
N LEU A 36 -4.29 -16.20 -2.41
CA LEU A 36 -4.84 -17.47 -2.91
C LEU A 36 -6.28 -17.27 -3.35
N GLY A 37 -6.62 -17.80 -4.53
CA GLY A 37 -7.97 -17.88 -5.03
C GLY A 37 -8.74 -19.09 -4.49
N TYR A 38 -9.89 -19.35 -5.07
CA TYR A 38 -10.68 -20.54 -4.73
C TYR A 38 -10.08 -21.81 -5.37
N ASN A 39 -9.59 -22.74 -4.54
CA ASN A 39 -8.91 -23.96 -4.90
C ASN A 39 -9.57 -25.17 -4.22
N PRO A 40 -10.73 -25.65 -4.72
CA PRO A 40 -11.50 -26.70 -4.03
C PRO A 40 -10.96 -28.12 -4.24
N ASP A 41 -10.17 -28.36 -5.31
CA ASP A 41 -9.66 -29.72 -5.62
C ASP A 41 -8.26 -29.91 -5.00
N PRO A 42 -8.13 -30.80 -4.00
CA PRO A 42 -6.83 -31.07 -3.38
C PRO A 42 -5.91 -31.95 -4.23
N ASN A 43 -6.41 -32.54 -5.32
CA ASN A 43 -5.66 -33.47 -6.17
C ASN A 43 -5.13 -32.82 -7.45
N THR A 44 -5.26 -31.50 -7.61
CA THR A 44 -4.74 -30.78 -8.77
C THR A 44 -3.33 -30.29 -8.56
N ASN A 45 -2.57 -30.18 -9.66
CA ASN A 45 -1.30 -29.45 -9.71
C ASN A 45 -1.47 -27.98 -10.11
N ASP A 46 -2.69 -27.58 -10.46
CA ASP A 46 -3.00 -26.22 -10.88
C ASP A 46 -3.69 -25.47 -9.76
N ILE A 47 -3.07 -24.40 -9.30
CA ILE A 47 -3.62 -23.55 -8.26
C ILE A 47 -3.98 -22.17 -8.83
N ARG A 48 -5.03 -21.58 -8.28
CA ARG A 48 -5.46 -20.24 -8.63
C ARG A 48 -5.04 -19.25 -7.56
N PHE A 49 -4.57 -18.12 -8.01
CA PHE A 49 -4.32 -16.95 -7.16
C PHE A 49 -4.77 -15.68 -7.86
N VAL A 50 -5.07 -14.65 -7.07
CA VAL A 50 -5.35 -13.30 -7.52
C VAL A 50 -4.09 -12.46 -7.38
N TYR A 51 -3.85 -11.61 -8.35
CA TYR A 51 -2.72 -10.69 -8.39
C TYR A 51 -3.18 -9.31 -8.85
N SER A 52 -2.66 -8.28 -8.23
CA SER A 52 -2.81 -6.89 -8.66
C SER A 52 -1.58 -6.09 -8.23
N SER A 53 -1.40 -4.91 -8.78
CA SER A 53 -0.44 -3.91 -8.32
C SER A 53 -0.97 -2.50 -8.61
N LEU A 54 -0.27 -1.46 -8.23
CA LEU A 54 -0.66 -0.09 -8.59
C LEU A 54 -0.75 0.12 -10.12
N ILE A 55 -0.11 -0.74 -10.91
CA ILE A 55 -0.10 -0.67 -12.38
C ILE A 55 -0.53 -1.98 -13.07
N THR A 56 -1.01 -2.96 -12.36
CA THR A 56 -1.56 -4.20 -12.95
C THR A 56 -2.99 -4.40 -12.47
N PRO A 57 -3.99 -4.34 -13.37
CA PRO A 57 -5.38 -4.61 -13.04
C PRO A 57 -5.57 -5.97 -12.38
N TYR A 58 -6.61 -6.12 -11.57
CA TYR A 58 -6.92 -7.39 -10.92
C TYR A 58 -6.93 -8.53 -11.92
N SER A 59 -6.13 -9.54 -11.64
CA SER A 59 -5.88 -10.68 -12.53
C SER A 59 -5.98 -11.98 -11.76
N THR A 60 -6.75 -12.92 -12.26
CA THR A 60 -6.79 -14.30 -11.78
C THR A 60 -5.83 -15.13 -12.60
N TYR A 61 -4.89 -15.76 -11.94
CA TYR A 61 -3.91 -16.67 -12.54
C TYR A 61 -4.20 -18.11 -12.16
N GLU A 62 -3.83 -19.01 -13.05
CA GLU A 62 -3.61 -20.43 -12.79
C GLU A 62 -2.11 -20.70 -12.87
N TYR A 63 -1.59 -21.38 -11.87
CA TYR A 63 -0.17 -21.72 -11.74
C TYR A 63 -0.02 -23.21 -11.54
N ASN A 64 0.73 -23.85 -12.42
CA ASN A 64 1.04 -25.26 -12.30
C ASN A 64 2.27 -25.46 -11.41
N VAL A 65 2.10 -26.12 -10.26
CA VAL A 65 3.17 -26.28 -9.25
C VAL A 65 4.32 -27.16 -9.72
N THR A 66 4.11 -28.01 -10.75
CA THR A 66 5.13 -28.90 -11.31
C THR A 66 5.93 -28.20 -12.41
N THR A 67 5.25 -27.62 -13.39
CA THR A 67 5.89 -26.99 -14.56
C THR A 67 6.30 -25.55 -14.32
N LYS A 68 5.79 -24.92 -13.25
CA LYS A 68 5.97 -23.50 -12.91
C LYS A 68 5.31 -22.53 -13.92
N ALA A 69 4.51 -23.04 -14.83
CA ALA A 69 3.80 -22.24 -15.81
C ALA A 69 2.71 -21.40 -15.14
N LYS A 70 2.65 -20.10 -15.49
CA LYS A 70 1.59 -19.17 -15.11
C LYS A 70 0.72 -18.87 -16.33
N LYS A 71 -0.59 -18.92 -16.16
CA LYS A 71 -1.59 -18.57 -17.16
C LYS A 71 -2.60 -17.58 -16.59
N ILE A 72 -2.84 -16.49 -17.28
CA ILE A 72 -3.92 -15.56 -16.94
C ILE A 72 -5.25 -16.21 -17.35
N LEU A 73 -6.15 -16.39 -16.39
CA LEU A 73 -7.52 -16.86 -16.64
C LEU A 73 -8.46 -15.68 -16.91
N LYS A 74 -8.29 -14.60 -16.14
CA LYS A 74 -9.08 -13.38 -16.24
C LYS A 74 -8.24 -12.18 -15.83
N GLN A 75 -8.41 -11.06 -16.49
CA GLN A 75 -7.90 -9.76 -16.07
C GLN A 75 -9.00 -8.73 -16.25
N ASP A 76 -9.12 -7.78 -15.33
CA ASP A 76 -10.07 -6.70 -15.41
C ASP A 76 -9.71 -5.78 -16.58
N ILE A 77 -10.72 -5.41 -17.34
CA ILE A 77 -10.59 -4.55 -18.53
C ILE A 77 -10.77 -3.10 -18.10
N ILE A 78 -9.87 -2.25 -18.54
CA ILE A 78 -10.00 -0.80 -18.37
C ILE A 78 -10.66 -0.24 -19.65
N PRO A 79 -11.93 0.19 -19.57
CA PRO A 79 -12.70 0.54 -20.79
C PRO A 79 -12.11 1.69 -21.61
N SER A 80 -11.41 2.61 -20.97
CA SER A 80 -10.73 3.74 -21.63
C SER A 80 -9.46 3.34 -22.39
N GLY A 81 -9.06 2.07 -22.34
CA GLY A 81 -7.77 1.59 -22.79
C GLY A 81 -6.69 1.78 -21.72
N TYR A 82 -5.74 0.85 -21.66
CA TYR A 82 -4.64 0.87 -20.71
C TYR A 82 -3.43 0.12 -21.25
N ASP A 83 -2.27 0.74 -21.15
CA ASP A 83 -0.99 0.11 -21.46
C ASP A 83 -0.06 0.22 -20.25
N LYS A 84 0.07 -0.89 -19.51
CA LYS A 84 0.92 -1.02 -18.32
C LYS A 84 2.37 -0.58 -18.59
N SER A 85 2.89 -0.76 -19.81
CA SER A 85 4.28 -0.46 -20.14
C SER A 85 4.61 1.04 -20.01
N GLN A 86 3.60 1.91 -19.98
CA GLN A 86 3.77 3.36 -19.81
C GLN A 86 4.00 3.78 -18.37
N TYR A 87 3.82 2.89 -17.40
CA TYR A 87 3.91 3.22 -15.97
C TYR A 87 5.07 2.48 -15.30
N VAL A 88 5.48 2.99 -14.15
CA VAL A 88 6.52 2.41 -13.29
C VAL A 88 6.00 2.32 -11.87
N THR A 89 6.36 1.24 -11.17
CA THR A 89 6.27 1.15 -9.71
C THR A 89 7.65 0.99 -9.12
N GLU A 90 7.86 1.62 -7.98
CA GLU A 90 9.06 1.45 -7.16
C GLU A 90 8.63 1.13 -5.73
N ARG A 91 9.38 0.24 -5.05
CA ARG A 91 9.22 0.01 -3.61
C ARG A 91 10.43 0.54 -2.88
N ILE A 92 10.20 1.40 -1.91
CA ILE A 92 11.22 2.12 -1.17
C ILE A 92 11.07 1.82 0.31
N MET A 93 12.20 1.67 1.00
CA MET A 93 12.27 1.55 2.45
C MET A 93 12.76 2.89 3.02
N VAL A 94 11.83 3.77 3.36
CA VAL A 94 12.13 5.09 3.93
C VAL A 94 12.66 4.91 5.35
N THR A 95 13.76 5.59 5.68
CA THR A 95 14.28 5.60 7.06
C THR A 95 13.54 6.66 7.86
N ALA A 96 12.70 6.23 8.78
CA ALA A 96 12.02 7.12 9.72
C ALA A 96 13.01 7.73 10.73
N ARG A 97 12.61 8.79 11.41
CA ARG A 97 13.42 9.55 12.38
C ARG A 97 13.97 8.73 13.55
N ASP A 98 13.34 7.60 13.86
CA ASP A 98 13.75 6.63 14.88
C ASP A 98 14.59 5.47 14.33
N GLY A 99 14.93 5.51 13.02
CA GLY A 99 15.73 4.50 12.34
C GLY A 99 14.95 3.32 11.77
N LYS A 100 13.63 3.22 12.01
CA LYS A 100 12.78 2.18 11.42
C LYS A 100 12.68 2.35 9.91
N LYS A 101 12.53 1.24 9.20
CA LYS A 101 12.36 1.22 7.76
C LYS A 101 10.88 1.11 7.41
N VAL A 102 10.31 2.20 6.92
CA VAL A 102 8.90 2.30 6.51
C VAL A 102 8.79 1.97 5.03
N PRO A 103 8.06 0.92 4.65
CA PRO A 103 7.82 0.64 3.24
C PRO A 103 6.92 1.70 2.63
N MET A 104 7.23 2.10 1.41
CA MET A 104 6.41 2.99 0.60
C MET A 104 6.47 2.52 -0.85
N THR A 105 5.31 2.41 -1.50
CA THR A 105 5.21 2.10 -2.92
C THR A 105 4.89 3.36 -3.69
N ILE A 106 5.64 3.63 -4.75
CA ILE A 106 5.47 4.79 -5.62
C ILE A 106 5.07 4.32 -7.00
N ALA A 107 4.16 5.05 -7.66
CA ALA A 107 3.81 4.82 -9.05
C ALA A 107 3.70 6.14 -9.82
N TYR A 108 4.10 6.11 -11.09
CA TYR A 108 4.06 7.26 -11.98
C TYR A 108 4.07 6.86 -13.46
N LYS A 109 3.68 7.77 -14.34
CA LYS A 109 3.77 7.60 -15.79
C LYS A 109 5.12 8.03 -16.31
N LYS A 110 5.81 7.19 -17.10
CA LYS A 110 7.18 7.40 -17.58
C LYS A 110 7.38 8.71 -18.33
N ASP A 111 6.50 9.00 -19.26
CA ASP A 111 6.66 10.12 -20.18
C ASP A 111 6.44 11.49 -19.54
N THR A 112 5.70 11.53 -18.42
CA THR A 112 5.38 12.77 -17.71
C THR A 112 6.24 13.00 -16.47
N PHE A 113 6.92 11.95 -15.98
CA PHE A 113 7.69 12.01 -14.76
C PHE A 113 9.15 12.39 -15.02
N LYS A 114 9.64 13.34 -14.20
CA LYS A 114 11.06 13.66 -14.06
C LYS A 114 11.39 13.71 -12.57
N LYS A 115 12.47 13.04 -12.18
CA LYS A 115 12.95 13.05 -10.81
C LYS A 115 13.76 14.32 -10.51
N ASP A 116 13.14 15.48 -10.70
CA ASP A 116 13.74 16.83 -10.56
C ASP A 116 12.95 17.74 -9.60
N GLY A 117 11.97 17.18 -8.87
CA GLY A 117 11.12 17.92 -7.96
C GLY A 117 10.08 18.81 -8.67
N SER A 118 9.77 18.55 -9.94
CA SER A 118 8.77 19.33 -10.68
C SER A 118 7.36 18.72 -10.61
N ALA A 119 7.22 17.42 -10.38
CA ALA A 119 5.95 16.72 -10.38
C ALA A 119 5.08 17.05 -9.16
N PRO A 120 3.74 17.10 -9.31
CA PRO A 120 2.83 17.04 -8.19
C PRO A 120 2.80 15.61 -7.61
N GLY A 121 2.49 15.48 -6.31
CA GLY A 121 2.38 14.19 -5.65
C GLY A 121 1.07 14.00 -4.91
N TYR A 122 0.65 12.75 -4.81
CA TYR A 122 -0.49 12.32 -4.02
C TYR A 122 -0.05 11.16 -3.14
N ILE A 123 -0.01 11.38 -1.82
CA ILE A 123 0.41 10.40 -0.83
C ILE A 123 -0.80 9.91 -0.02
N TYR A 124 -0.94 8.61 0.09
CA TYR A 124 -2.00 7.96 0.84
C TYR A 124 -1.46 7.24 2.07
N GLY A 125 -2.21 7.27 3.18
CA GLY A 125 -1.92 6.51 4.37
C GLY A 125 -3.14 6.22 5.22
N TYR A 126 -3.05 5.12 6.01
CA TYR A 126 -4.09 4.71 6.95
C TYR A 126 -3.52 4.52 8.37
N GLY A 127 -2.74 3.48 8.61
CA GLY A 127 -1.93 3.25 9.81
C GLY A 127 -2.74 2.99 11.08
N ALA A 128 -3.78 2.18 11.01
CA ALA A 128 -4.63 1.84 12.15
C ALA A 128 -5.20 0.42 12.05
N TYR A 129 -5.64 -0.15 13.18
CA TYR A 129 -6.34 -1.43 13.30
C TYR A 129 -5.58 -2.65 12.78
N GLY A 130 -4.27 -2.57 12.57
CA GLY A 130 -3.52 -3.62 11.90
C GLY A 130 -3.95 -3.84 10.45
N TYR A 131 -4.65 -2.88 9.85
CA TYR A 131 -5.07 -2.98 8.46
C TYR A 131 -3.89 -2.76 7.53
N SER A 132 -3.56 -3.78 6.73
CA SER A 132 -2.52 -3.67 5.70
C SER A 132 -3.04 -2.89 4.49
N ASN A 133 -2.33 -1.83 4.15
CA ASN A 133 -2.67 -0.97 3.02
C ASN A 133 -2.05 -1.53 1.74
N GLU A 134 -2.78 -2.45 1.09
CA GLU A 134 -2.28 -3.24 -0.02
C GLU A 134 -2.10 -2.44 -1.32
N ASP A 135 -1.13 -2.86 -2.14
CA ASP A 135 -0.83 -2.25 -3.43
C ASP A 135 -1.65 -2.90 -4.55
N TYR A 136 -2.88 -2.47 -4.73
CA TYR A 136 -3.76 -2.93 -5.81
C TYR A 136 -4.13 -1.82 -6.79
N PHE A 137 -4.57 -2.22 -7.97
CA PHE A 137 -4.94 -1.32 -9.05
C PHE A 137 -6.20 -0.52 -8.72
N ASP A 138 -6.11 0.80 -8.92
CA ASP A 138 -7.25 1.71 -8.86
C ASP A 138 -7.23 2.65 -10.08
N SER A 139 -8.29 2.61 -10.88
CA SER A 139 -8.45 3.47 -12.06
C SER A 139 -8.49 4.97 -11.72
N ASN A 140 -8.89 5.33 -10.49
CA ASN A 140 -8.84 6.73 -10.05
C ASN A 140 -7.40 7.23 -9.92
N ILE A 141 -6.51 6.37 -9.39
CA ILE A 141 -5.09 6.68 -9.28
C ILE A 141 -4.44 6.75 -10.66
N LEU A 142 -4.85 5.89 -11.60
CA LEU A 142 -4.41 5.96 -13.00
C LEU A 142 -4.68 7.34 -13.59
N SER A 143 -5.88 7.89 -13.35
CA SER A 143 -6.26 9.23 -13.80
C SER A 143 -5.35 10.35 -13.26
N LEU A 144 -4.84 10.22 -12.04
CA LEU A 144 -3.85 11.15 -11.47
C LEU A 144 -2.49 10.99 -12.15
N MET A 145 -2.01 9.74 -12.31
CA MET A 145 -0.73 9.49 -12.98
C MET A 145 -0.72 9.99 -14.44
N ASP A 146 -1.83 9.87 -15.15
CA ASP A 146 -1.99 10.41 -16.51
C ASP A 146 -1.90 11.94 -16.58
N ARG A 147 -2.14 12.62 -15.46
CA ARG A 147 -1.97 14.08 -15.30
C ARG A 147 -0.60 14.47 -14.76
N GLY A 148 0.33 13.51 -14.68
CA GLY A 148 1.70 13.74 -14.23
C GLY A 148 1.91 13.70 -12.72
N PHE A 149 0.94 13.22 -11.95
CA PHE A 149 1.14 13.00 -10.53
C PHE A 149 2.03 11.77 -10.26
N VAL A 150 2.82 11.88 -9.22
CA VAL A 150 3.41 10.74 -8.54
C VAL A 150 2.44 10.30 -7.45
N TYR A 151 2.01 9.04 -7.50
CA TYR A 151 1.23 8.41 -6.44
C TYR A 151 2.14 7.68 -5.47
N ALA A 152 1.90 7.83 -4.18
CA ALA A 152 2.64 7.10 -3.14
C ALA A 152 1.67 6.46 -2.14
N ASN A 153 1.80 5.15 -1.95
CA ASN A 153 1.10 4.37 -0.95
C ASN A 153 2.05 4.07 0.21
N THR A 154 1.70 4.50 1.44
CA THR A 154 2.56 4.33 2.61
C THR A 154 2.10 3.19 3.48
N HIS A 155 3.04 2.34 3.91
CA HIS A 155 2.78 1.19 4.78
C HIS A 155 3.30 1.50 6.19
N ILE A 156 2.71 2.54 6.80
CA ILE A 156 3.13 3.09 8.09
C ILE A 156 2.75 2.21 9.27
N ARG A 157 3.41 2.40 10.41
CA ARG A 157 3.06 1.72 11.67
C ARG A 157 1.59 1.97 12.05
N GLY A 158 0.99 0.98 12.72
CA GLY A 158 -0.45 0.90 12.97
C GLY A 158 -1.18 0.04 11.94
N GLY A 159 -0.59 -0.16 10.73
CA GLY A 159 -0.88 -1.28 9.85
C GLY A 159 -0.17 -2.57 10.32
N GLN A 160 -0.27 -3.64 9.56
CA GLN A 160 0.32 -4.95 9.89
C GLN A 160 1.23 -5.50 8.76
N GLU A 161 1.61 -4.68 7.80
CA GLU A 161 2.40 -5.07 6.63
C GLU A 161 3.73 -5.73 7.05
N MET A 162 4.38 -5.18 8.08
CA MET A 162 5.64 -5.69 8.60
C MET A 162 5.46 -6.64 9.80
N GLY A 163 4.24 -7.16 10.01
CA GLY A 163 3.89 -8.08 11.08
C GLY A 163 3.26 -7.44 12.31
N GLY A 164 2.93 -8.25 13.33
CA GLY A 164 2.18 -7.79 14.52
C GLY A 164 2.86 -6.67 15.29
N SER A 165 4.18 -6.67 15.40
CA SER A 165 4.93 -5.60 16.08
C SER A 165 4.77 -4.24 15.38
N TRP A 166 4.55 -4.23 14.06
CA TRP A 166 4.31 -3.02 13.29
C TRP A 166 2.99 -2.35 13.68
N TYR A 167 1.98 -3.16 13.99
CA TYR A 167 0.72 -2.70 14.56
C TYR A 167 0.90 -2.17 15.97
N ASP A 168 1.54 -2.95 16.86
CA ASP A 168 1.73 -2.59 18.27
C ASP A 168 2.54 -1.29 18.45
N GLU A 169 3.50 -1.04 17.56
CA GLU A 169 4.31 0.18 17.56
C GLU A 169 3.58 1.40 16.98
N GLY A 170 2.34 1.27 16.46
CA GLY A 170 1.57 2.36 15.86
C GLY A 170 0.17 2.57 16.47
N LYS A 171 -0.15 1.95 17.62
CA LYS A 171 -1.44 2.09 18.30
C LYS A 171 -1.32 2.66 19.71
N MET A 172 -2.44 3.06 20.30
CA MET A 172 -2.54 3.56 21.68
C MET A 172 -1.48 4.64 21.98
N MET A 173 -0.66 4.46 23.00
CA MET A 173 0.41 5.40 23.39
C MET A 173 1.51 5.55 22.34
N ASN A 174 1.60 4.61 21.39
CA ASN A 174 2.54 4.65 20.27
C ASN A 174 1.96 5.27 18.99
N LYS A 175 0.70 5.72 19.00
CA LYS A 175 -0.02 6.23 17.81
C LYS A 175 0.73 7.32 17.05
N LYS A 176 1.49 8.15 17.73
CA LYS A 176 2.30 9.20 17.09
C LYS A 176 3.32 8.66 16.10
N ASN A 177 3.74 7.40 16.23
CA ASN A 177 4.67 6.80 15.27
C ASN A 177 4.06 6.68 13.87
N SER A 178 2.75 6.41 13.76
CA SER A 178 2.05 6.43 12.46
C SER A 178 2.15 7.81 11.79
N PHE A 179 1.97 8.88 12.58
CA PHE A 179 2.04 10.26 12.08
C PHE A 179 3.47 10.63 11.65
N TYR A 180 4.46 10.24 12.46
CA TYR A 180 5.88 10.47 12.15
C TYR A 180 6.32 9.71 10.90
N ASP A 181 5.94 8.46 10.75
CA ASP A 181 6.25 7.65 9.57
C ASP A 181 5.71 8.30 8.29
N PHE A 182 4.45 8.77 8.31
CA PHE A 182 3.83 9.43 7.17
C PHE A 182 4.53 10.76 6.81
N ILE A 183 4.87 11.57 7.83
CA ILE A 183 5.63 12.82 7.64
C ILE A 183 7.02 12.53 7.05
N ASP A 184 7.70 11.48 7.52
CA ASP A 184 9.04 11.14 7.05
C ASP A 184 8.99 10.58 5.62
N CYS A 185 7.95 9.81 5.26
CA CYS A 185 7.66 9.43 3.87
C CYS A 185 7.39 10.66 2.97
N SER A 186 6.61 11.62 3.45
CA SER A 186 6.33 12.86 2.73
C SER A 186 7.59 13.68 2.48
N LYS A 187 8.45 13.82 3.50
CA LYS A 187 9.76 14.48 3.36
C LYS A 187 10.67 13.78 2.37
N TYR A 188 10.70 12.45 2.40
CA TYR A 188 11.50 11.65 1.48
C TYR A 188 11.11 11.94 0.02
N LEU A 189 9.82 11.95 -0.31
CA LEU A 189 9.34 12.23 -1.67
C LEU A 189 9.83 13.59 -2.19
N ILE A 190 9.84 14.60 -1.32
CA ILE A 190 10.28 15.96 -1.67
C ILE A 190 11.81 16.02 -1.77
N GLN A 191 12.53 15.47 -0.80
CA GLN A 191 13.98 15.51 -0.74
C GLN A 191 14.67 14.76 -1.88
N GLU A 192 14.08 13.61 -2.26
CA GLU A 192 14.58 12.78 -3.36
C GLU A 192 14.12 13.25 -4.74
N GLY A 193 13.38 14.36 -4.82
CA GLY A 193 12.95 14.95 -6.08
C GLY A 193 11.83 14.21 -6.79
N TYR A 194 11.11 13.32 -6.11
CA TYR A 194 9.90 12.69 -6.68
C TYR A 194 8.76 13.69 -6.80
N VAL A 195 8.63 14.59 -5.82
CA VAL A 195 7.55 15.57 -5.74
C VAL A 195 8.10 16.95 -5.48
N GLY A 196 7.49 17.96 -6.06
CA GLY A 196 7.86 19.35 -5.85
C GLY A 196 7.50 19.86 -4.45
N LYS A 197 8.34 20.73 -3.90
CA LYS A 197 8.04 21.44 -2.66
C LYS A 197 6.72 22.18 -2.84
N GLN A 198 5.80 22.03 -1.87
CA GLN A 198 4.44 22.58 -1.91
C GLN A 198 3.60 22.08 -3.12
N LYS A 199 3.83 20.85 -3.58
CA LYS A 199 3.04 20.18 -4.60
C LYS A 199 2.53 18.82 -4.15
N LEU A 200 2.67 18.52 -2.85
CA LEU A 200 2.22 17.25 -2.26
C LEU A 200 0.79 17.40 -1.72
N PHE A 201 -0.09 16.50 -2.13
CA PHE A 201 -1.41 16.30 -1.58
C PHE A 201 -1.42 15.04 -0.74
N ALA A 202 -2.00 15.11 0.46
CA ALA A 202 -2.11 13.96 1.35
C ALA A 202 -3.58 13.52 1.47
N ASN A 203 -3.80 12.20 1.51
CA ASN A 203 -5.13 11.63 1.68
C ASN A 203 -5.14 10.50 2.72
N GLY A 204 -6.23 10.41 3.46
CA GLY A 204 -6.55 9.33 4.37
C GLY A 204 -7.99 9.38 4.83
N GLY A 205 -8.61 8.22 4.98
CA GLY A 205 -10.01 8.08 5.36
C GLY A 205 -10.22 7.47 6.74
N SER A 206 -11.32 7.78 7.42
CA SER A 206 -11.67 7.20 8.73
C SER A 206 -10.57 7.43 9.77
N ALA A 207 -9.91 6.39 10.27
CA ALA A 207 -8.71 6.49 11.10
C ALA A 207 -7.52 7.12 10.35
N GLY A 208 -7.42 6.93 9.02
CA GLY A 208 -6.51 7.70 8.16
C GLY A 208 -6.89 9.19 8.07
N GLY A 209 -8.15 9.53 8.33
CA GLY A 209 -8.60 10.93 8.50
C GLY A 209 -8.06 11.55 9.79
N LEU A 210 -7.95 10.80 10.89
CA LEU A 210 -7.21 11.22 12.09
C LEU A 210 -5.73 11.48 11.75
N LEU A 211 -5.10 10.59 10.98
CA LEU A 211 -3.75 10.80 10.46
C LEU A 211 -3.66 12.14 9.72
N MET A 212 -4.62 12.44 8.82
CA MET A 212 -4.66 13.69 8.08
C MET A 212 -4.79 14.92 9.00
N GLY A 213 -5.66 14.87 9.99
CA GLY A 213 -5.79 15.92 11.01
C GLY A 213 -4.50 16.14 11.80
N ALA A 214 -3.81 15.04 12.16
CA ALA A 214 -2.56 15.12 12.90
C ALA A 214 -1.43 15.75 12.04
N VAL A 215 -1.20 15.24 10.82
CA VAL A 215 -0.08 15.70 9.98
C VAL A 215 -0.28 17.12 9.46
N SER A 216 -1.53 17.56 9.27
CA SER A 216 -1.85 18.95 8.91
C SER A 216 -1.43 19.97 9.99
N ASN A 217 -1.44 19.55 11.26
CA ASN A 217 -0.99 20.37 12.39
C ASN A 217 0.52 20.23 12.66
N MET A 218 1.08 19.02 12.42
CA MET A 218 2.47 18.72 12.77
C MET A 218 3.48 19.14 11.71
N ALA A 219 3.06 19.22 10.43
CA ALA A 219 3.94 19.54 9.32
C ALA A 219 3.18 20.22 8.15
N PRO A 220 2.45 21.32 8.41
CA PRO A 220 1.61 21.98 7.40
C PRO A 220 2.38 22.44 6.17
N GLU A 221 3.65 22.75 6.33
CA GLU A 221 4.53 23.25 5.26
C GLU A 221 4.82 22.21 4.16
N LEU A 222 4.53 20.93 4.40
CA LEU A 222 4.80 19.86 3.42
C LEU A 222 3.69 19.74 2.37
N TYR A 223 2.46 20.12 2.73
CA TYR A 223 1.27 19.79 1.94
C TYR A 223 0.67 21.01 1.26
N LEU A 224 0.37 20.89 -0.04
CA LEU A 224 -0.44 21.85 -0.77
C LEU A 224 -1.93 21.71 -0.44
N GLY A 225 -2.37 20.49 -0.15
CA GLY A 225 -3.73 20.18 0.23
C GLY A 225 -3.83 18.86 1.00
N ILE A 226 -4.86 18.77 1.83
CA ILE A 226 -5.19 17.57 2.62
C ILE A 226 -6.61 17.15 2.26
N ILE A 227 -6.78 15.86 1.98
CA ILE A 227 -8.05 15.21 1.71
C ILE A 227 -8.32 14.27 2.88
N ALA A 228 -9.26 14.63 3.73
CA ALA A 228 -9.66 13.84 4.90
C ALA A 228 -11.07 13.27 4.65
N ASP A 229 -11.12 12.02 4.24
CA ASP A 229 -12.37 11.34 3.92
C ASP A 229 -13.01 10.77 5.18
N VAL A 230 -14.27 11.18 5.47
CA VAL A 230 -15.01 10.76 6.68
C VAL A 230 -14.12 10.70 7.94
N PRO A 231 -13.41 11.80 8.28
CA PRO A 231 -12.30 11.76 9.21
C PRO A 231 -12.74 11.54 10.65
N PHE A 232 -12.04 10.68 11.38
CA PHE A 232 -12.19 10.52 12.82
C PHE A 232 -11.33 11.56 13.55
N VAL A 233 -11.80 12.79 13.67
CA VAL A 233 -11.03 13.94 14.23
C VAL A 233 -11.57 14.44 15.56
N ASP A 234 -12.84 14.27 15.86
CA ASP A 234 -13.41 14.56 17.17
C ASP A 234 -13.34 13.33 18.08
N VAL A 235 -12.12 12.99 18.47
CA VAL A 235 -11.84 11.75 19.21
C VAL A 235 -12.43 11.77 20.60
N ILE A 236 -12.24 12.86 21.35
CA ILE A 236 -12.63 12.96 22.78
C ILE A 236 -14.15 12.84 22.92
N THR A 237 -14.90 13.71 22.25
CA THR A 237 -16.38 13.70 22.33
C THR A 237 -16.96 12.36 21.90
N THR A 238 -16.40 11.77 20.81
CA THR A 238 -16.87 10.48 20.31
C THR A 238 -16.54 9.33 21.28
N MET A 239 -15.34 9.31 21.87
CA MET A 239 -14.90 8.24 22.77
C MET A 239 -15.55 8.32 24.16
N GLU A 240 -16.05 9.47 24.57
CA GLU A 240 -16.80 9.66 25.83
C GLU A 240 -18.30 9.39 25.70
N ASP A 241 -18.81 9.15 24.48
CA ASP A 241 -20.20 8.81 24.25
C ASP A 241 -20.46 7.31 24.45
N GLU A 242 -21.00 6.93 25.61
CA GLU A 242 -21.29 5.55 25.99
C GLU A 242 -22.34 4.84 25.07
N THR A 243 -23.04 5.61 24.23
CA THR A 243 -24.03 5.04 23.29
C THR A 243 -23.42 4.51 22.00
N ILE A 244 -22.15 4.85 21.72
CA ILE A 244 -21.45 4.46 20.51
C ILE A 244 -20.60 3.22 20.81
N PRO A 245 -20.75 2.10 20.06
CA PRO A 245 -19.88 0.94 20.20
C PRO A 245 -18.50 1.24 19.61
N LEU A 246 -17.54 1.54 20.48
CA LEU A 246 -16.20 1.98 20.09
C LEU A 246 -15.14 0.89 20.29
N THR A 247 -14.08 0.97 19.48
CA THR A 247 -12.88 0.16 19.62
C THR A 247 -11.86 0.85 20.52
N THR A 248 -11.68 0.33 21.73
CA THR A 248 -10.81 0.93 22.77
C THR A 248 -9.36 0.43 22.76
N PHE A 249 -9.00 -0.41 21.79
CA PHE A 249 -7.67 -1.02 21.67
C PHE A 249 -6.78 -0.39 20.59
N GLU A 250 -7.25 0.69 19.95
CA GLU A 250 -6.53 1.41 18.90
C GLU A 250 -5.82 2.68 19.40
#